data_111b64293266985066b061f01bb2f653
#
_entry.id   111b64293266985066b061f01bb2f653
#
_cell.length_a   1.000
_cell.length_b   1.000
_cell.length_c   1.000
_cell.angle_alpha   90.00
_cell.angle_beta   90.00
_cell.angle_gamma   90.00
#
_symmetry.space_group_name_H-M   'P 1'
#
loop_
_entity.id
_entity.type
_entity.pdbx_description
1 polymer ?
#
loop_
_entity_poly.entity_id
_entity_poly.type
_entity_poly.pdbx_seq_one_letter_code
_entity_poly.pdbx_strand_id
1 'polypeptide(L)'
;MKTTSASKEFTKNCIMDALLQLMQTQDYNSISITDLTSRAGVSRMSYYRHYKCKDDILMDYMYRIVKEYAEELQGPSFLSDFQSYEHILYSLKYLQKYKDYVLCLKKANRAEILLKGLDLYMISVTAAQQSTSLDKYRL
;
A
#
# COMPACT_ATOMS: atom_id res chain seq x y z
N MET A 1 17.46 -14.99 13.48
CA MET A 1 16.03 -14.72 13.28
C MET A 1 15.72 -13.44 12.48
N LYS A 2 16.62 -12.51 12.36
CA LYS A 2 16.47 -11.31 11.48
C LYS A 2 16.43 -11.65 9.98
N THR A 3 17.01 -12.77 9.56
CA THR A 3 17.07 -13.20 8.15
C THR A 3 15.74 -13.67 7.57
N THR A 4 14.84 -14.25 8.36
CA THR A 4 13.54 -14.73 7.88
C THR A 4 12.56 -13.59 7.56
N SER A 5 12.57 -12.50 8.32
CA SER A 5 11.73 -11.34 8.05
C SER A 5 12.17 -10.59 6.79
N ALA A 6 13.47 -10.34 6.65
CA ALA A 6 14.06 -9.70 5.46
C ALA A 6 13.83 -10.53 4.20
N SER A 7 13.93 -11.86 4.28
CA SER A 7 13.67 -12.77 3.16
C SER A 7 12.20 -12.76 2.74
N LYS A 8 11.26 -12.70 3.70
CA LYS A 8 9.83 -12.59 3.42
C LYS A 8 9.49 -11.28 2.71
N GLU A 9 10.04 -10.16 3.18
CA GLU A 9 9.83 -8.85 2.55
C GLU A 9 10.42 -8.81 1.14
N PHE A 10 11.60 -9.37 0.94
CA PHE A 10 12.22 -9.48 -0.38
C PHE A 10 11.32 -10.27 -1.35
N THR A 11 10.81 -11.43 -0.93
CA THR A 11 9.91 -12.26 -1.75
C THR A 11 8.64 -11.50 -2.11
N LYS A 12 8.02 -10.82 -1.16
CA LYS A 12 6.83 -10.01 -1.41
C LYS A 12 7.10 -8.88 -2.40
N ASN A 13 8.24 -8.21 -2.28
CA ASN A 13 8.64 -7.14 -3.20
C ASN A 13 8.83 -7.68 -4.62
N CYS A 14 9.47 -8.83 -4.79
CA CYS A 14 9.60 -9.47 -6.09
C CYS A 14 8.25 -9.79 -6.74
N ILE A 15 7.29 -10.27 -5.94
CA ILE A 15 5.94 -10.58 -6.41
C ILE A 15 5.18 -9.30 -6.81
N MET A 16 5.27 -8.24 -6.01
CA MET A 16 4.64 -6.95 -6.29
C MET A 16 5.18 -6.33 -7.58
N ASP A 17 6.50 -6.26 -7.69
CA ASP A 17 7.16 -5.68 -8.87
C ASP A 17 6.81 -6.46 -10.13
N ALA A 18 6.80 -7.79 -10.06
CA ALA A 18 6.40 -8.64 -11.18
C ALA A 18 4.95 -8.39 -11.61
N LEU A 19 4.03 -8.27 -10.66
CA LEU A 19 2.62 -7.99 -10.97
C LEU A 19 2.47 -6.63 -11.65
N LEU A 20 3.08 -5.58 -11.13
CA LEU A 20 2.99 -4.24 -11.72
C LEU A 20 3.60 -4.20 -13.12
N GLN A 21 4.70 -4.89 -13.35
CA GLN A 21 5.31 -5.01 -14.68
C GLN A 21 4.38 -5.73 -15.68
N LEU A 22 3.78 -6.84 -15.27
CA LEU A 22 2.85 -7.60 -16.12
C LEU A 22 1.58 -6.80 -16.41
N MET A 23 1.06 -6.05 -15.45
CA MET A 23 -0.11 -5.19 -15.61
C MET A 23 0.09 -4.06 -16.62
N GLN A 24 1.31 -3.68 -16.91
CA GLN A 24 1.61 -2.66 -17.93
C GLN A 24 1.41 -3.20 -19.36
N THR A 25 1.58 -4.49 -19.56
CA THR A 25 1.59 -5.11 -20.90
C THR A 25 0.46 -6.10 -21.13
N GLN A 26 -0.19 -6.57 -20.06
CA GLN A 26 -1.26 -7.58 -20.13
C GLN A 26 -2.49 -7.09 -19.36
N ASP A 27 -3.64 -7.62 -19.76
CA ASP A 27 -4.86 -7.44 -18.99
C ASP A 27 -4.73 -8.17 -17.63
N TYR A 28 -5.13 -7.50 -16.57
CA TYR A 28 -5.01 -8.01 -15.21
C TYR A 28 -5.64 -9.40 -15.03
N ASN A 29 -6.82 -9.60 -15.58
CA ASN A 29 -7.52 -10.89 -15.47
C ASN A 29 -6.81 -12.01 -16.25
N SER A 30 -6.00 -11.68 -17.25
CA SER A 30 -5.24 -12.63 -18.06
C SER A 30 -3.92 -13.06 -17.42
N ILE A 31 -3.45 -12.36 -16.40
CA ILE A 31 -2.20 -12.68 -15.70
C ILE A 31 -2.42 -13.93 -14.85
N SER A 32 -1.75 -15.02 -15.22
CA SER A 32 -1.78 -16.27 -14.46
C SER A 32 -0.81 -16.24 -13.28
N ILE A 33 -1.05 -17.10 -12.29
CA ILE A 33 -0.10 -17.28 -11.18
C ILE A 33 1.22 -17.83 -11.67
N THR A 34 1.21 -18.66 -12.70
CA THR A 34 2.43 -19.16 -13.35
C THR A 34 3.25 -18.05 -13.97
N ASP A 35 2.62 -17.14 -14.73
CA ASP A 35 3.32 -15.97 -15.30
C ASP A 35 3.90 -15.08 -14.22
N LEU A 36 3.13 -14.84 -13.19
CA LEU A 36 3.52 -13.99 -12.07
C LEU A 36 4.71 -14.57 -11.30
N THR A 37 4.66 -15.83 -10.93
CA THR A 37 5.73 -16.49 -10.18
C THR A 37 7.00 -16.67 -11.01
N SER A 38 6.86 -16.98 -12.30
CA SER A 38 7.98 -17.00 -13.24
C SER A 38 8.68 -15.64 -13.31
N ARG A 39 7.89 -14.58 -13.49
CA ARG A 39 8.41 -13.22 -13.59
C ARG A 39 9.09 -12.77 -12.29
N ALA A 40 8.50 -13.13 -11.15
CA ALA A 40 9.03 -12.81 -9.84
C ALA A 40 10.26 -13.64 -9.44
N GLY A 41 10.51 -14.75 -10.11
CA GLY A 41 11.58 -15.69 -9.75
C GLY A 41 11.32 -16.44 -8.46
N VAL A 42 10.05 -16.72 -8.15
CA VAL A 42 9.62 -17.42 -6.94
C VAL A 42 8.84 -18.69 -7.29
N SER A 43 8.80 -19.66 -6.37
CA SER A 43 7.97 -20.86 -6.54
C SER A 43 6.50 -20.54 -6.27
N ARG A 44 5.60 -21.35 -6.82
CA ARG A 44 4.16 -21.28 -6.52
C ARG A 44 3.88 -21.46 -5.03
N MET A 45 4.60 -22.35 -4.37
CA MET A 45 4.50 -22.57 -2.94
C MET A 45 4.89 -21.31 -2.14
N SER A 46 5.97 -20.67 -2.53
CA SER A 46 6.39 -19.39 -1.92
C SER A 46 5.34 -18.30 -2.11
N TYR A 47 4.76 -18.20 -3.29
CA TYR A 47 3.65 -17.27 -3.55
C TYR A 47 2.47 -17.51 -2.61
N TYR A 48 1.96 -18.75 -2.52
CA TYR A 48 0.80 -19.08 -1.69
C TYR A 48 1.04 -18.98 -0.19
N ARG A 49 2.29 -18.89 0.26
CA ARG A 49 2.61 -18.54 1.66
C ARG A 49 2.25 -17.10 1.99
N HIS A 50 2.25 -16.21 1.01
CA HIS A 50 2.06 -14.78 1.21
C HIS A 50 0.71 -14.26 0.76
N TYR A 51 0.19 -14.79 -0.35
CA TYR A 51 -1.02 -14.27 -1.00
C TYR A 51 -1.94 -15.39 -1.45
N LYS A 52 -3.24 -15.19 -1.29
CA LYS A 52 -4.27 -16.11 -1.78
C LYS A 52 -4.60 -15.83 -3.24
N CYS A 53 -4.65 -14.56 -3.62
CA CYS A 53 -5.00 -14.10 -4.96
C CYS A 53 -4.24 -12.82 -5.31
N LYS A 54 -4.32 -12.42 -6.58
CA LYS A 54 -3.66 -11.21 -7.06
C LYS A 54 -4.18 -9.93 -6.39
N ASP A 55 -5.45 -9.87 -6.04
CA ASP A 55 -6.02 -8.71 -5.35
C ASP A 55 -5.35 -8.48 -3.99
N ASP A 56 -4.96 -9.54 -3.29
CA ASP A 56 -4.22 -9.43 -2.02
C ASP A 56 -2.87 -8.74 -2.19
N ILE A 57 -2.21 -8.93 -3.32
CA ILE A 57 -0.94 -8.27 -3.64
C ILE A 57 -1.17 -6.75 -3.78
N LEU A 58 -2.21 -6.37 -4.51
CA LEU A 58 -2.56 -4.96 -4.72
C LEU A 58 -2.95 -4.28 -3.40
N MET A 59 -3.70 -4.98 -2.56
CA MET A 59 -4.08 -4.50 -1.22
C MET A 59 -2.86 -4.32 -0.30
N ASP A 60 -1.94 -5.28 -0.30
CA ASP A 60 -0.72 -5.21 0.51
C ASP A 60 0.16 -4.03 0.07
N TYR A 61 0.25 -3.77 -1.24
CA TYR A 61 0.96 -2.61 -1.76
C TYR A 61 0.31 -1.29 -1.32
N MET A 62 -1.01 -1.21 -1.38
CA MET A 62 -1.75 -0.03 -0.88
C MET A 62 -1.53 0.18 0.61
N TYR A 63 -1.59 -0.89 1.40
CA TYR A 63 -1.32 -0.83 2.84
C TYR A 63 0.07 -0.27 3.14
N ARG A 64 1.08 -0.67 2.39
CA ARG A 64 2.45 -0.14 2.53
C ARG A 64 2.53 1.34 2.19
N ILE A 65 1.89 1.77 1.11
CA ILE A 65 1.85 3.19 0.72
C ILE A 65 1.25 4.03 1.85
N VAL A 66 0.11 3.60 2.39
CA VAL A 66 -0.58 4.30 3.48
C VAL A 66 0.26 4.35 4.74
N LYS A 67 0.91 3.23 5.08
CA LYS A 67 1.78 3.13 6.25
C LYS A 67 2.98 4.08 6.15
N GLU A 68 3.68 4.07 5.03
CA GLU A 68 4.81 4.98 4.79
C GLU A 68 4.37 6.44 4.84
N TYR A 69 3.24 6.76 4.23
CA TYR A 69 2.67 8.10 4.26
C TYR A 69 2.37 8.56 5.70
N ALA A 70 1.72 7.69 6.49
CA ALA A 70 1.40 8.00 7.88
C ALA A 70 2.65 8.17 8.75
N GLU A 71 3.70 7.38 8.49
CA GLU A 71 4.99 7.50 9.19
C GLU A 71 5.72 8.80 8.85
N GLU A 72 5.69 9.23 7.59
CA GLU A 72 6.30 10.51 7.16
C GLU A 72 5.61 11.73 7.79
N LEU A 73 4.32 11.63 8.09
CA LEU A 73 3.50 12.69 8.65
C LEU A 73 3.46 12.72 10.18
N GLN A 74 4.34 12.02 10.86
CA GLN A 74 4.41 12.02 12.32
C GLN A 74 4.87 13.37 12.87
N GLY A 75 3.89 14.24 13.16
CA GLY A 75 4.13 15.50 13.86
C GLY A 75 2.80 16.08 14.35
N PRO A 76 2.78 16.68 15.58
CA PRO A 76 1.55 17.23 16.16
C PRO A 76 0.91 18.33 15.32
N SER A 77 1.68 19.07 14.55
CA SER A 77 1.18 20.15 13.69
C SER A 77 0.49 19.65 12.42
N PHE A 78 0.83 18.46 11.94
CA PHE A 78 0.27 17.91 10.71
C PHE A 78 -1.08 17.24 10.94
N LEU A 79 -1.28 16.64 12.12
CA LEU A 79 -2.54 15.98 12.48
C LEU A 79 -3.64 17.00 12.87
N SER A 80 -3.26 18.20 13.32
CA SER A 80 -4.21 19.23 13.72
C SER A 80 -4.86 19.95 12.54
N ASP A 81 -4.27 19.89 11.35
CA ASP A 81 -4.69 20.68 10.20
C ASP A 81 -4.88 19.81 8.94
N PHE A 82 -5.59 18.68 9.14
CA PHE A 82 -5.87 17.69 8.11
C PHE A 82 -6.56 18.28 6.86
N GLN A 83 -7.32 19.38 7.02
CA GLN A 83 -8.01 20.04 5.93
C GLN A 83 -7.21 21.23 5.36
N SER A 84 -5.98 21.44 5.80
CA SER A 84 -5.17 22.52 5.26
C SER A 84 -4.81 22.30 3.79
N TYR A 85 -4.65 23.40 3.07
CA TYR A 85 -4.19 23.38 1.70
C TYR A 85 -2.84 22.66 1.56
N GLU A 86 -1.92 22.91 2.47
CA GLU A 86 -0.59 22.29 2.48
C GLU A 86 -0.69 20.77 2.63
N HIS A 87 -1.56 20.29 3.51
CA HIS A 87 -1.76 18.84 3.70
C HIS A 87 -2.32 18.19 2.45
N ILE A 88 -3.33 18.78 1.84
CA ILE A 88 -3.94 18.28 0.60
C ILE A 88 -2.90 18.26 -0.53
N LEU A 89 -2.15 19.34 -0.70
CA LEU A 89 -1.11 19.45 -1.72
C LEU A 89 -0.01 18.40 -1.50
N TYR A 90 0.42 18.19 -0.26
CA TYR A 90 1.40 17.18 0.08
C TYR A 90 0.90 15.77 -0.24
N SER A 91 -0.35 15.46 0.11
CA SER A 91 -1.00 14.18 -0.19
C SER A 91 -1.02 13.89 -1.69
N LEU A 92 -1.39 14.87 -2.50
CA LEU A 92 -1.41 14.74 -3.96
C LEU A 92 -0.02 14.52 -4.54
N LYS A 93 0.97 15.26 -4.05
CA LYS A 93 2.38 15.08 -4.48
C LYS A 93 2.91 13.71 -4.06
N TYR A 94 2.54 13.22 -2.89
CA TYR A 94 2.93 11.91 -2.43
C TYR A 94 2.35 10.81 -3.33
N LEU A 95 1.06 10.89 -3.65
CA LEU A 95 0.41 9.94 -4.56
C LEU A 95 1.01 9.95 -5.96
N GLN A 96 1.57 11.07 -6.40
CA GLN A 96 2.23 11.16 -7.70
C GLN A 96 3.43 10.21 -7.83
N LYS A 97 4.10 9.86 -6.74
CA LYS A 97 5.17 8.86 -6.72
C LYS A 97 4.67 7.47 -7.16
N TYR A 98 3.40 7.20 -6.90
CA TYR A 98 2.75 5.91 -7.17
C TYR A 98 1.81 5.95 -8.36
N LYS A 99 2.02 6.91 -9.27
CA LYS A 99 1.20 7.14 -10.44
C LYS A 99 0.97 5.85 -11.25
N ASP A 100 2.02 5.09 -11.50
CA ASP A 100 1.92 3.87 -12.31
C ASP A 100 1.05 2.81 -11.63
N TYR A 101 1.18 2.67 -10.32
CA TYR A 101 0.33 1.78 -9.54
C TYR A 101 -1.15 2.22 -9.59
N VAL A 102 -1.43 3.49 -9.41
CA VAL A 102 -2.80 4.03 -9.48
C VAL A 102 -3.41 3.80 -10.86
N LEU A 103 -2.65 4.02 -11.92
CA LEU A 103 -3.09 3.75 -13.28
C LEU A 103 -3.33 2.25 -13.53
N CYS A 104 -2.50 1.39 -12.97
CA CYS A 104 -2.70 -0.06 -13.01
C CYS A 104 -4.01 -0.48 -12.32
N LEU A 105 -4.33 0.09 -11.16
CA LEU A 105 -5.60 -0.17 -10.48
C LEU A 105 -6.80 0.25 -11.32
N LYS A 106 -6.74 1.42 -11.92
CA LYS A 106 -7.79 1.91 -12.83
C LYS A 106 -7.99 0.97 -14.02
N LYS A 107 -6.91 0.60 -14.67
CA LYS A 107 -6.92 -0.31 -15.84
C LYS A 107 -7.45 -1.70 -15.48
N ALA A 108 -7.14 -2.19 -14.29
CA ALA A 108 -7.61 -3.48 -13.77
C ALA A 108 -9.06 -3.45 -13.25
N ASN A 109 -9.72 -2.29 -13.28
CA ASN A 109 -11.03 -2.08 -12.66
C ASN A 109 -11.03 -2.41 -11.15
N ARG A 110 -9.98 -1.99 -10.46
CA ARG A 110 -9.77 -2.18 -9.01
C ARG A 110 -9.63 -0.86 -8.25
N ALA A 111 -10.32 0.17 -8.72
CA ALA A 111 -10.28 1.51 -8.11
C ALA A 111 -10.78 1.51 -6.65
N GLU A 112 -11.60 0.54 -6.24
CA GLU A 112 -12.02 0.38 -4.86
C GLU A 112 -10.85 0.17 -3.87
N ILE A 113 -9.71 -0.30 -4.36
CA ILE A 113 -8.49 -0.44 -3.53
C ILE A 113 -7.98 0.93 -3.09
N LEU A 114 -8.10 1.96 -3.93
CA LEU A 114 -7.78 3.34 -3.56
C LEU A 114 -8.69 3.86 -2.44
N LEU A 115 -9.98 3.56 -2.52
CA LEU A 115 -10.94 3.93 -1.47
C LEU A 115 -10.62 3.25 -0.15
N LYS A 116 -10.29 1.96 -0.18
CA LYS A 116 -9.85 1.23 1.01
C LYS A 116 -8.57 1.82 1.61
N GLY A 117 -7.63 2.26 0.78
CA GLY A 117 -6.43 2.96 1.22
C GLY A 117 -6.77 4.27 1.93
N LEU A 118 -7.68 5.05 1.38
CA LEU A 118 -8.16 6.29 2.01
C LEU A 118 -8.83 6.02 3.36
N ASP A 119 -9.68 5.00 3.44
CA ASP A 119 -10.32 4.60 4.70
C ASP A 119 -9.28 4.22 5.76
N LEU A 120 -8.28 3.43 5.41
CA LEU A 120 -7.19 3.05 6.31
C LEU A 120 -6.43 4.29 6.82
N TYR A 121 -6.16 5.24 5.94
CA TYR A 121 -5.51 6.49 6.32
C TYR A 121 -6.39 7.30 7.28
N MET A 122 -7.68 7.48 6.97
CA MET A 122 -8.62 8.21 7.84
C MET A 122 -8.73 7.58 9.22
N ILE A 123 -8.76 6.25 9.31
CA ILE A 123 -8.77 5.52 10.58
C ILE A 123 -7.48 5.81 11.37
N SER A 124 -6.32 5.80 10.72
CA SER A 124 -5.03 6.06 11.37
C SER A 124 -4.95 7.47 11.93
N VAL A 125 -5.43 8.46 11.21
CA VAL A 125 -5.47 9.88 11.65
C VAL A 125 -6.42 10.06 12.83
N THR A 126 -7.61 9.47 12.76
CA THR A 126 -8.62 9.57 13.83
C THR A 126 -8.12 8.91 15.12
N ALA A 127 -7.50 7.74 15.02
CA ALA A 127 -6.92 7.06 16.18
C ALA A 127 -5.80 7.88 16.84
N ALA A 128 -4.93 8.51 16.04
CA ALA A 128 -3.87 9.38 16.52
C ALA A 128 -4.42 10.63 17.24
N GLN A 129 -5.49 11.23 16.73
CA GLN A 129 -6.15 12.38 17.38
C GLN A 129 -6.78 12.01 18.72
N GLN A 130 -7.38 10.82 18.82
CA GLN A 130 -7.98 10.34 20.07
C GLN A 130 -6.92 10.08 21.14
N SER A 131 -5.79 9.49 20.80
CA SER A 131 -4.69 9.26 21.75
C SER A 131 -4.12 10.58 22.28
N THR A 132 -3.92 11.57 21.43
CA THR A 132 -3.45 12.90 21.82
C THR A 132 -4.45 13.63 22.72
N SER A 133 -5.75 13.44 22.49
CA SER A 133 -6.81 14.00 23.33
C SER A 133 -6.84 13.37 24.73
N LEU A 134 -6.65 12.06 24.80
CA LEU A 134 -6.61 11.33 26.08
C LEU A 134 -5.38 11.71 26.95
N ASP A 135 -4.24 11.97 26.32
CA ASP A 135 -3.04 12.39 27.03
C ASP A 135 -3.17 13.80 27.64
N LYS A 136 -4.01 14.65 27.06
CA LYS A 136 -4.33 15.97 27.64
C LYS A 136 -5.16 15.91 28.92
N TYR A 137 -5.89 14.79 29.14
CA TYR A 137 -6.72 14.59 30.34
C TYR A 137 -6.08 13.65 31.36
N ARG A 138 -4.88 13.14 31.09
CA ARG A 138 -4.06 12.41 32.07
C ARG A 138 -3.22 13.40 32.89
N LEU A 139 -3.84 13.91 33.91
CA LEU A 139 -3.13 14.58 35.01
C LEU A 139 -2.68 13.55 36.05
#